data_9a2af7949f81490d03a8f1f523dd9c67
#
_entry.id   9a2af7949f81490d03a8f1f523dd9c67
#
_cell.length_a   1.000
_cell.length_b   1.000
_cell.length_c   1.000
_cell.angle_alpha   90.00
_cell.angle_beta   90.00
_cell.angle_gamma   90.00
#
_symmetry.space_group_name_H-M   'P 1'
#
loop_
_entity.id
_entity.type
_entity.pdbx_description
1 polymer ?
#
loop_
_entity_poly.entity_id
_entity_poly.type
_entity_poly.pdbx_seq_one_letter_code
_entity_poly.pdbx_strand_id
1 'polypeptide(L)'
;MAGPVLILGATSAIARGAACAFAHRGHALYLAGRDLPELERIAADLAIRYRVTVHCGVFDAEAYTTHNSFLEGVVREMGGLMGVLLASGYMGDSMATRNFESGLRVIAVNFTGAASILGLIADYMEKVGSGFIIGITSVAGDRGRQSNYVYGAAKGALNLLLQGLRNRLFPAGIRVITVKPGFVDTAMTYGLPGLFLVASPADIGERIVKCLDGRADVVYFPWFWRYIMLIIRSIPEVIFKRLKL
;
A
#
# COMPACT_ATOMS: atom_id res chain seq x y z
N MET A 1 -20.38 -2.82 8.93
CA MET A 1 -20.83 -3.97 8.12
C MET A 1 -19.65 -4.49 7.33
N ALA A 2 -19.51 -5.80 7.16
CA ALA A 2 -18.49 -6.40 6.31
C ALA A 2 -18.90 -6.28 4.84
N GLY A 3 -17.97 -6.01 3.94
CA GLY A 3 -18.22 -5.89 2.49
C GLY A 3 -16.95 -6.23 1.69
N PRO A 4 -17.01 -6.25 0.35
CA PRO A 4 -15.91 -6.65 -0.49
C PRO A 4 -14.70 -5.70 -0.42
N VAL A 5 -13.49 -6.25 -0.27
CA VAL A 5 -12.23 -5.51 -0.22
C VAL A 5 -11.27 -6.02 -1.29
N LEU A 6 -10.79 -5.10 -2.13
CA LEU A 6 -9.72 -5.36 -3.10
C LEU A 6 -8.36 -5.12 -2.47
N ILE A 7 -7.44 -6.08 -2.59
CA ILE A 7 -6.07 -5.99 -2.10
C ILE A 7 -5.11 -6.06 -3.29
N LEU A 8 -4.51 -4.94 -3.66
CA LEU A 8 -3.53 -4.81 -4.73
C LEU A 8 -2.12 -5.07 -4.20
N GLY A 9 -1.39 -6.01 -4.79
CA GLY A 9 -0.09 -6.50 -4.31
C GLY A 9 -0.23 -7.51 -3.16
N ALA A 10 -1.23 -8.38 -3.24
CA ALA A 10 -1.66 -9.29 -2.17
C ALA A 10 -0.63 -10.37 -1.79
N THR A 11 0.39 -10.60 -2.60
CA THR A 11 1.48 -11.54 -2.28
C THR A 11 2.50 -10.96 -1.30
N SER A 12 2.49 -9.64 -1.04
CA SER A 12 3.41 -9.03 -0.06
C SER A 12 3.08 -9.47 1.37
N ALA A 13 4.09 -9.61 2.23
CA ALA A 13 3.91 -10.06 3.60
C ALA A 13 2.94 -9.16 4.40
N ILE A 14 3.02 -7.84 4.22
CA ILE A 14 2.11 -6.88 4.86
C ILE A 14 0.68 -7.07 4.35
N ALA A 15 0.50 -7.24 3.03
CA ALA A 15 -0.82 -7.45 2.44
C ALA A 15 -1.46 -8.76 2.90
N ARG A 16 -0.67 -9.83 3.03
CA ARG A 16 -1.14 -11.12 3.58
C ARG A 16 -1.62 -10.97 5.02
N GLY A 17 -0.86 -10.26 5.86
CA GLY A 17 -1.29 -9.94 7.22
C GLY A 17 -2.61 -9.15 7.25
N ALA A 18 -2.76 -8.15 6.37
CA ALA A 18 -3.99 -7.38 6.26
C ALA A 18 -5.16 -8.22 5.71
N ALA A 19 -4.90 -9.11 4.73
CA ALA A 19 -5.91 -10.03 4.19
C ALA A 19 -6.47 -10.96 5.29
N CYS A 20 -5.59 -11.53 6.13
CA CYS A 20 -6.01 -12.30 7.30
C CYS A 20 -6.90 -11.47 8.24
N ALA A 21 -6.51 -10.23 8.54
CA ALA A 21 -7.27 -9.35 9.43
C ALA A 21 -8.62 -8.92 8.85
N PHE A 22 -8.71 -8.66 7.54
CA PHE A 22 -9.98 -8.40 6.86
C PHE A 22 -10.88 -9.64 6.84
N ALA A 23 -10.32 -10.81 6.49
CA ALA A 23 -11.05 -12.07 6.49
C ALA A 23 -11.58 -12.44 7.89
N HIS A 24 -10.78 -12.21 8.94
CA HIS A 24 -11.22 -12.40 10.34
C HIS A 24 -12.40 -11.51 10.73
N ARG A 25 -12.54 -10.32 10.10
CA ARG A 25 -13.69 -9.42 10.28
C ARG A 25 -14.87 -9.76 9.35
N GLY A 26 -14.80 -10.86 8.60
CA GLY A 26 -15.87 -11.34 7.72
C GLY A 26 -15.96 -10.63 6.37
N HIS A 27 -14.93 -9.89 5.95
CA HIS A 27 -14.91 -9.28 4.62
C HIS A 27 -14.69 -10.32 3.53
N ALA A 28 -15.45 -10.23 2.44
CA ALA A 28 -15.10 -10.90 1.20
C ALA A 28 -13.87 -10.21 0.57
N LEU A 29 -12.97 -10.97 -0.03
CA LEU A 29 -11.70 -10.45 -0.53
C LEU A 29 -11.51 -10.70 -2.02
N TYR A 30 -10.92 -9.72 -2.72
CA TYR A 30 -10.31 -9.93 -4.03
C TYR A 30 -8.80 -9.70 -3.93
N LEU A 31 -8.02 -10.76 -4.14
CA LEU A 31 -6.55 -10.72 -4.05
C LEU A 31 -5.97 -10.50 -5.43
N ALA A 32 -5.18 -9.43 -5.60
CA ALA A 32 -4.65 -9.04 -6.89
C ALA A 32 -3.13 -8.89 -6.88
N GLY A 33 -2.45 -9.39 -7.91
CA GLY A 33 -1.00 -9.35 -8.07
C GLY A 33 -0.55 -10.08 -9.32
N ARG A 34 0.75 -10.24 -9.53
CA ARG A 34 1.31 -10.84 -10.75
C ARG A 34 1.41 -12.36 -10.71
N ASP A 35 1.57 -12.93 -9.53
CA ASP A 35 1.77 -14.36 -9.30
C ASP A 35 0.43 -15.03 -8.97
N LEU A 36 -0.30 -15.43 -10.01
CA LEU A 36 -1.63 -16.04 -9.88
C LEU A 36 -1.60 -17.35 -9.05
N PRO A 37 -0.66 -18.30 -9.29
CA PRO A 37 -0.57 -19.50 -8.46
C PRO A 37 -0.41 -19.21 -6.96
N GLU A 38 0.40 -18.21 -6.60
CA GLU A 38 0.57 -17.80 -5.20
C GLU A 38 -0.71 -17.16 -4.65
N LEU A 39 -1.40 -16.34 -5.45
CA LEU A 39 -2.68 -15.74 -5.04
C LEU A 39 -3.74 -16.80 -4.78
N GLU A 40 -3.84 -17.82 -5.64
CA GLU A 40 -4.76 -18.94 -5.48
C GLU A 40 -4.49 -19.73 -4.19
N ARG A 41 -3.22 -19.97 -3.85
CA ARG A 41 -2.86 -20.62 -2.58
C ARG A 41 -3.27 -19.79 -1.37
N ILE A 42 -3.02 -18.48 -1.42
CA ILE A 42 -3.42 -17.55 -0.35
C ILE A 42 -4.95 -17.50 -0.24
N ALA A 43 -5.66 -17.42 -1.37
CA ALA A 43 -7.12 -17.37 -1.41
C ALA A 43 -7.75 -18.63 -0.79
N ALA A 44 -7.24 -19.81 -1.16
CA ALA A 44 -7.71 -21.09 -0.61
C ALA A 44 -7.50 -21.17 0.92
N ASP A 45 -6.32 -20.78 1.42
CA ASP A 45 -6.04 -20.74 2.86
C ASP A 45 -7.01 -19.82 3.61
N LEU A 46 -7.21 -18.59 3.11
CA LEU A 46 -8.10 -17.62 3.73
C LEU A 46 -9.57 -18.08 3.71
N ALA A 47 -10.03 -18.63 2.59
CA ALA A 47 -11.40 -19.13 2.46
C ALA A 47 -11.68 -20.25 3.45
N ILE A 48 -10.75 -21.20 3.62
CA ILE A 48 -10.89 -22.32 4.57
C ILE A 48 -10.84 -21.83 6.01
N ARG A 49 -9.85 -21.00 6.36
CA ARG A 49 -9.61 -20.59 7.75
C ARG A 49 -10.68 -19.63 8.29
N TYR A 50 -11.16 -18.72 7.45
CA TYR A 50 -12.06 -17.66 7.91
C TYR A 50 -13.50 -17.82 7.40
N ARG A 51 -13.76 -18.79 6.50
CA ARG A 51 -15.08 -19.06 5.90
C ARG A 51 -15.66 -17.83 5.20
N VAL A 52 -14.81 -17.09 4.47
CA VAL A 52 -15.20 -15.93 3.66
C VAL A 52 -14.99 -16.23 2.18
N THR A 53 -15.72 -15.52 1.34
CA THR A 53 -15.48 -15.56 -0.11
C THR A 53 -14.17 -14.87 -0.45
N VAL A 54 -13.30 -15.55 -1.19
CA VAL A 54 -12.03 -14.99 -1.67
C VAL A 54 -11.86 -15.30 -3.14
N HIS A 55 -11.78 -14.24 -3.95
CA HIS A 55 -11.44 -14.30 -5.36
C HIS A 55 -10.01 -13.80 -5.56
N CYS A 56 -9.41 -14.12 -6.70
CA CYS A 56 -8.10 -13.60 -7.05
C CYS A 56 -7.95 -13.43 -8.57
N GLY A 57 -7.05 -12.55 -8.96
CA GLY A 57 -6.75 -12.30 -10.35
C GLY A 57 -5.46 -11.56 -10.59
N VAL A 58 -5.01 -11.60 -11.85
CA VAL A 58 -3.77 -10.93 -12.26
C VAL A 58 -3.95 -9.42 -12.28
N PHE A 59 -3.06 -8.72 -11.60
CA PHE A 59 -2.91 -7.27 -11.65
C PHE A 59 -1.44 -6.91 -11.77
N ASP A 60 -1.09 -6.17 -12.81
CA ASP A 60 0.23 -5.59 -12.98
C ASP A 60 0.14 -4.06 -12.92
N ALA A 61 0.85 -3.47 -11.95
CA ALA A 61 0.89 -2.02 -11.77
C ALA A 61 1.48 -1.26 -12.97
N GLU A 62 2.24 -1.93 -13.84
CA GLU A 62 2.86 -1.36 -15.03
C GLU A 62 1.98 -1.51 -16.29
N ALA A 63 0.94 -2.33 -16.26
CA ALA A 63 0.01 -2.57 -17.37
C ALA A 63 -1.17 -1.57 -17.35
N TYR A 64 -0.88 -0.28 -17.45
CA TYR A 64 -1.85 0.81 -17.26
C TYR A 64 -3.12 0.70 -18.10
N THR A 65 -3.00 0.20 -19.34
CA THR A 65 -4.12 0.03 -20.26
C THR A 65 -5.13 -1.00 -19.81
N THR A 66 -4.74 -1.91 -18.92
CA THR A 66 -5.62 -2.97 -18.39
C THR A 66 -6.32 -2.59 -17.09
N HIS A 67 -5.94 -1.48 -16.46
CA HIS A 67 -6.43 -1.13 -15.12
C HIS A 67 -7.94 -0.89 -15.10
N ASN A 68 -8.51 -0.26 -16.14
CA ASN A 68 -9.95 -0.02 -16.20
C ASN A 68 -10.74 -1.33 -16.31
N SER A 69 -10.40 -2.19 -17.29
CA SER A 69 -11.06 -3.48 -17.46
C SER A 69 -10.88 -4.43 -16.28
N PHE A 70 -9.71 -4.36 -15.62
CA PHE A 70 -9.45 -5.08 -14.38
C PHE A 70 -10.43 -4.64 -13.28
N LEU A 71 -10.54 -3.33 -13.01
CA LEU A 71 -11.44 -2.81 -11.97
C LEU A 71 -12.90 -3.16 -12.26
N GLU A 72 -13.37 -3.01 -13.51
CA GLU A 72 -14.72 -3.39 -13.93
C GLU A 72 -14.98 -4.89 -13.70
N GLY A 73 -13.99 -5.74 -13.99
CA GLY A 73 -14.06 -7.18 -13.72
C GLY A 73 -14.22 -7.47 -12.23
N VAL A 74 -13.39 -6.87 -11.39
CA VAL A 74 -13.44 -7.02 -9.93
C VAL A 74 -14.78 -6.57 -9.36
N VAL A 75 -15.26 -5.39 -9.77
CA VAL A 75 -16.56 -4.86 -9.30
C VAL A 75 -17.70 -5.77 -9.67
N ARG A 76 -17.70 -6.31 -10.90
CA ARG A 76 -18.73 -7.24 -11.37
C ARG A 76 -18.69 -8.56 -10.59
N GLU A 77 -17.52 -9.15 -10.41
CA GLU A 77 -17.33 -10.43 -9.72
C GLU A 77 -17.66 -10.37 -8.23
N MET A 78 -17.32 -9.24 -7.58
CA MET A 78 -17.57 -9.03 -6.16
C MET A 78 -18.95 -8.44 -5.85
N GLY A 79 -19.71 -8.02 -6.87
CA GLY A 79 -20.98 -7.32 -6.68
C GLY A 79 -20.84 -5.90 -6.11
N GLY A 80 -19.67 -5.31 -6.25
CA GLY A 80 -19.30 -3.99 -5.73
C GLY A 80 -18.00 -4.01 -4.92
N LEU A 81 -17.54 -2.84 -4.48
CA LEU A 81 -16.38 -2.70 -3.60
C LEU A 81 -16.71 -1.77 -2.42
N MET A 82 -16.42 -2.21 -1.21
CA MET A 82 -16.45 -1.39 0.00
C MET A 82 -15.11 -0.75 0.31
N GLY A 83 -14.01 -1.41 -0.04
CA GLY A 83 -12.68 -0.91 0.27
C GLY A 83 -11.58 -1.39 -0.64
N VAL A 84 -10.48 -0.64 -0.64
CA VAL A 84 -9.26 -1.00 -1.37
C VAL A 84 -8.04 -0.82 -0.47
N LEU A 85 -7.15 -1.83 -0.47
CA LEU A 85 -5.81 -1.75 0.09
C LEU A 85 -4.79 -1.77 -1.05
N LEU A 86 -4.07 -0.67 -1.27
CA LEU A 86 -2.92 -0.61 -2.16
C LEU A 86 -1.67 -0.98 -1.36
N ALA A 87 -1.15 -2.18 -1.61
CA ALA A 87 0.07 -2.72 -1.00
C ALA A 87 1.16 -3.05 -2.04
N SER A 88 0.94 -2.72 -3.30
CA SER A 88 1.95 -2.86 -4.35
C SER A 88 3.16 -2.00 -4.05
N GLY A 89 4.36 -2.55 -4.24
CA GLY A 89 5.59 -1.81 -4.05
C GLY A 89 6.80 -2.58 -4.57
N TYR A 90 7.80 -1.81 -5.00
CA TYR A 90 9.08 -2.31 -5.49
C TYR A 90 10.18 -1.33 -5.09
N MET A 91 11.19 -1.79 -4.36
CA MET A 91 12.26 -0.92 -3.87
C MET A 91 13.41 -0.80 -4.89
N GLY A 92 13.45 -1.70 -5.88
CA GLY A 92 14.56 -1.82 -6.80
C GLY A 92 15.73 -2.59 -6.19
N ASP A 93 16.80 -2.64 -6.95
CA ASP A 93 18.10 -3.15 -6.54
C ASP A 93 19.07 -2.01 -6.16
N SER A 94 20.33 -2.34 -5.90
CA SER A 94 21.39 -1.35 -5.60
C SER A 94 21.66 -0.38 -6.75
N MET A 95 21.21 -0.68 -7.96
CA MET A 95 21.36 0.16 -9.16
C MET A 95 20.24 1.16 -9.33
N ALA A 96 19.11 1.01 -8.63
CA ALA A 96 17.95 1.88 -8.79
C ALA A 96 18.23 3.38 -8.53
N THR A 97 19.27 3.68 -7.75
CA THR A 97 19.73 5.06 -7.50
C THR A 97 20.83 5.54 -8.46
N ARG A 98 21.36 4.68 -9.31
CA ARG A 98 22.50 5.01 -10.19
C ARG A 98 22.18 4.81 -11.67
N ASN A 99 21.20 3.99 -11.99
CA ASN A 99 20.74 3.70 -13.34
C ASN A 99 19.30 4.13 -13.50
N PHE A 100 19.01 5.01 -14.47
CA PHE A 100 17.68 5.53 -14.70
C PHE A 100 16.65 4.45 -15.03
N GLU A 101 17.00 3.43 -15.82
CA GLU A 101 16.06 2.36 -16.19
C GLU A 101 15.64 1.53 -14.97
N SER A 102 16.60 1.19 -14.09
CA SER A 102 16.29 0.52 -12.83
C SER A 102 15.43 1.40 -11.92
N GLY A 103 15.72 2.71 -11.87
CA GLY A 103 14.93 3.70 -11.14
C GLY A 103 13.55 3.92 -11.72
N LEU A 104 13.41 3.87 -13.04
CA LEU A 104 12.13 4.04 -13.73
C LEU A 104 11.08 3.02 -13.28
N ARG A 105 11.47 1.75 -13.16
CA ARG A 105 10.56 0.71 -12.65
C ARG A 105 10.12 0.97 -11.21
N VAL A 106 11.01 1.50 -10.37
CA VAL A 106 10.65 1.90 -8.99
C VAL A 106 9.56 2.97 -9.03
N ILE A 107 9.69 3.97 -9.91
CA ILE A 107 8.68 5.02 -10.07
C ILE A 107 7.39 4.44 -10.66
N ALA A 108 7.49 3.63 -11.71
CA ALA A 108 6.35 3.01 -12.39
C ALA A 108 5.46 2.22 -11.43
N VAL A 109 6.04 1.30 -10.65
CA VAL A 109 5.30 0.44 -9.72
C VAL A 109 4.77 1.21 -8.52
N ASN A 110 5.61 2.07 -7.88
CA ASN A 110 5.23 2.70 -6.61
C ASN A 110 4.39 3.96 -6.77
N PHE A 111 4.42 4.62 -7.92
CA PHE A 111 3.68 5.87 -8.14
C PHE A 111 2.80 5.84 -9.37
N THR A 112 3.33 5.63 -10.58
CA THR A 112 2.53 5.78 -11.81
C THR A 112 1.39 4.77 -11.86
N GLY A 113 1.66 3.49 -11.60
CA GLY A 113 0.64 2.45 -11.53
C GLY A 113 -0.36 2.66 -10.41
N ALA A 114 0.14 3.11 -9.25
CA ALA A 114 -0.72 3.48 -8.13
C ALA A 114 -1.66 4.65 -8.49
N ALA A 115 -1.14 5.68 -9.15
CA ALA A 115 -1.94 6.84 -9.59
C ALA A 115 -3.01 6.42 -10.61
N SER A 116 -2.64 5.56 -11.58
CA SER A 116 -3.57 5.03 -12.57
C SER A 116 -4.74 4.30 -11.94
N ILE A 117 -4.47 3.28 -11.12
CA ILE A 117 -5.55 2.46 -10.55
C ILE A 117 -6.34 3.20 -9.46
N LEU A 118 -5.69 4.02 -8.62
CA LEU A 118 -6.38 4.77 -7.56
C LEU A 118 -7.28 5.87 -8.13
N GLY A 119 -6.93 6.46 -9.28
CA GLY A 119 -7.81 7.40 -9.99
C GLY A 119 -9.14 6.74 -10.38
N LEU A 120 -9.08 5.57 -11.01
CA LEU A 120 -10.26 4.78 -11.40
C LEU A 120 -11.09 4.33 -10.18
N ILE A 121 -10.42 3.89 -9.12
CA ILE A 121 -11.07 3.51 -7.86
C ILE A 121 -11.77 4.72 -7.23
N ALA A 122 -11.13 5.88 -7.24
CA ALA A 122 -11.71 7.11 -6.71
C ALA A 122 -12.99 7.50 -7.46
N ASP A 123 -12.96 7.46 -8.80
CA ASP A 123 -14.13 7.73 -9.64
C ASP A 123 -15.28 6.76 -9.37
N TYR A 124 -14.96 5.48 -9.18
CA TYR A 124 -15.94 4.46 -8.81
C TYR A 124 -16.56 4.72 -7.43
N MET A 125 -15.72 4.92 -6.40
CA MET A 125 -16.20 5.14 -5.03
C MET A 125 -17.00 6.43 -4.89
N GLU A 126 -16.59 7.49 -5.58
CA GLU A 126 -17.31 8.77 -5.60
C GLU A 126 -18.73 8.61 -6.15
N LYS A 127 -18.92 7.80 -7.19
CA LYS A 127 -20.25 7.45 -7.73
C LYS A 127 -21.09 6.61 -6.75
N VAL A 128 -20.44 5.71 -6.00
CA VAL A 128 -21.10 4.86 -4.99
C VAL A 128 -21.45 5.67 -3.72
N GLY A 129 -20.69 6.73 -3.41
CA GLY A 129 -20.89 7.58 -2.25
C GLY A 129 -20.50 6.94 -0.91
N SER A 130 -19.65 5.90 -0.93
CA SER A 130 -19.19 5.24 0.30
C SER A 130 -17.95 4.40 0.04
N GLY A 131 -17.15 4.14 1.09
CA GLY A 131 -16.02 3.23 1.01
C GLY A 131 -14.76 3.74 1.69
N PHE A 132 -13.65 3.01 1.48
CA PHE A 132 -12.34 3.43 1.96
C PHE A 132 -11.21 3.03 1.01
N ILE A 133 -10.15 3.83 1.02
CA ILE A 133 -8.88 3.54 0.36
C ILE A 133 -7.78 3.56 1.42
N ILE A 134 -7.00 2.49 1.51
CA ILE A 134 -5.79 2.44 2.34
C ILE A 134 -4.59 2.31 1.41
N GLY A 135 -3.67 3.28 1.46
CA GLY A 135 -2.43 3.22 0.69
C GLY A 135 -1.22 2.96 1.59
N ILE A 136 -0.46 1.90 1.29
CA ILE A 136 0.81 1.62 1.97
C ILE A 136 1.92 2.40 1.27
N THR A 137 2.46 3.38 1.97
CA THR A 137 3.59 4.19 1.51
C THR A 137 4.88 3.78 2.23
N SER A 138 5.63 4.68 2.80
CA SER A 138 6.82 4.42 3.62
C SER A 138 7.26 5.69 4.35
N VAL A 139 7.95 5.54 5.48
CA VAL A 139 8.71 6.64 6.09
C VAL A 139 9.80 7.18 5.16
N ALA A 140 10.27 6.39 4.19
CA ALA A 140 11.22 6.83 3.17
C ALA A 140 10.66 7.96 2.29
N GLY A 141 9.33 8.06 2.14
CA GLY A 141 8.66 9.12 1.39
C GLY A 141 8.55 10.45 2.14
N ASP A 142 9.01 10.56 3.38
CA ASP A 142 8.91 11.79 4.17
C ASP A 142 10.14 12.69 4.03
N ARG A 143 11.31 12.13 3.71
CA ARG A 143 12.55 12.86 3.44
C ARG A 143 13.48 12.05 2.55
N GLY A 144 14.05 12.69 1.50
CA GLY A 144 15.02 12.07 0.61
C GLY A 144 16.30 11.69 1.32
N ARG A 145 16.82 10.48 1.07
CA ARG A 145 18.07 9.94 1.64
C ARG A 145 18.94 9.39 0.53
N GLN A 146 20.26 9.53 0.64
CA GLN A 146 21.19 9.07 -0.40
C GLN A 146 21.06 7.57 -0.71
N SER A 147 20.68 6.76 0.26
CA SER A 147 20.60 5.31 0.12
C SER A 147 19.44 4.84 -0.79
N ASN A 148 18.36 5.62 -0.91
CA ASN A 148 17.15 5.18 -1.62
C ASN A 148 16.27 6.33 -2.13
N TYR A 149 16.86 7.44 -2.63
CA TYR A 149 16.12 8.65 -3.00
C TYR A 149 15.08 8.43 -4.11
N VAL A 150 15.29 7.53 -5.05
CA VAL A 150 14.29 7.21 -6.10
C VAL A 150 13.06 6.56 -5.49
N TYR A 151 13.24 5.57 -4.64
CA TYR A 151 12.15 4.94 -3.90
C TYR A 151 11.46 5.94 -2.96
N GLY A 152 12.24 6.74 -2.23
CA GLY A 152 11.73 7.80 -1.36
C GLY A 152 10.89 8.81 -2.14
N ALA A 153 11.35 9.26 -3.31
CA ALA A 153 10.62 10.16 -4.20
C ALA A 153 9.29 9.55 -4.66
N ALA A 154 9.30 8.29 -5.13
CA ALA A 154 8.08 7.60 -5.57
C ALA A 154 7.07 7.42 -4.42
N LYS A 155 7.51 7.04 -3.22
CA LYS A 155 6.63 6.94 -2.03
C LYS A 155 6.19 8.31 -1.50
N GLY A 156 7.01 9.36 -1.68
CA GLY A 156 6.65 10.74 -1.40
C GLY A 156 5.55 11.24 -2.35
N ALA A 157 5.69 10.96 -3.64
CA ALA A 157 4.66 11.26 -4.63
C ALA A 157 3.33 10.53 -4.31
N LEU A 158 3.38 9.24 -3.94
CA LEU A 158 2.20 8.49 -3.48
C LEU A 158 1.58 9.11 -2.20
N ASN A 159 2.40 9.61 -1.26
CA ASN A 159 1.88 10.33 -0.08
C ASN A 159 1.06 11.55 -0.49
N LEU A 160 1.54 12.36 -1.44
CA LEU A 160 0.83 13.56 -1.94
C LEU A 160 -0.43 13.18 -2.71
N LEU A 161 -0.38 12.13 -3.54
CA LEU A 161 -1.55 11.62 -4.24
C LEU A 161 -2.66 11.23 -3.27
N LEU A 162 -2.34 10.45 -2.24
CA LEU A 162 -3.31 10.03 -1.21
C LEU A 162 -3.87 11.24 -0.41
N GLN A 163 -3.08 12.29 -0.20
CA GLN A 163 -3.59 13.53 0.40
C GLN A 163 -4.59 14.22 -0.51
N GLY A 164 -4.30 14.34 -1.82
CA GLY A 164 -5.22 14.90 -2.81
C GLY A 164 -6.51 14.10 -2.93
N LEU A 165 -6.41 12.76 -2.99
CA LEU A 165 -7.57 11.87 -3.00
C LEU A 165 -8.41 12.00 -1.72
N ARG A 166 -7.79 12.16 -0.56
CA ARG A 166 -8.50 12.38 0.71
C ARG A 166 -9.32 13.68 0.67
N ASN A 167 -8.74 14.75 0.16
CA ASN A 167 -9.43 16.02 0.01
C ASN A 167 -10.61 15.90 -0.98
N ARG A 168 -10.38 15.29 -2.16
CA ARG A 168 -11.40 15.08 -3.18
C ARG A 168 -12.59 14.25 -2.68
N LEU A 169 -12.30 13.14 -1.98
CA LEU A 169 -13.29 12.12 -1.64
C LEU A 169 -14.00 12.38 -0.30
N PHE A 170 -13.48 13.31 0.50
CA PHE A 170 -14.06 13.66 1.81
C PHE A 170 -15.54 14.09 1.74
N PRO A 171 -15.97 14.95 0.78
CA PRO A 171 -17.38 15.33 0.67
C PRO A 171 -18.32 14.16 0.36
N ALA A 172 -17.80 13.11 -0.31
CA ALA A 172 -18.57 11.89 -0.62
C ALA A 172 -18.53 10.85 0.52
N GLY A 173 -17.95 11.19 1.68
CA GLY A 173 -17.91 10.29 2.84
C GLY A 173 -16.91 9.14 2.72
N ILE A 174 -16.00 9.17 1.74
CA ILE A 174 -15.00 8.11 1.51
C ILE A 174 -13.73 8.40 2.32
N ARG A 175 -13.24 7.42 3.06
CA ARG A 175 -12.01 7.54 3.84
C ARG A 175 -10.78 7.16 3.04
N VAL A 176 -9.77 8.02 3.05
CA VAL A 176 -8.46 7.73 2.46
C VAL A 176 -7.39 7.74 3.54
N ILE A 177 -6.82 6.57 3.83
CA ILE A 177 -5.84 6.38 4.90
C ILE A 177 -4.46 6.12 4.28
N THR A 178 -3.46 6.87 4.75
CA THR A 178 -2.06 6.70 4.38
C THR A 178 -1.34 5.96 5.49
N VAL A 179 -0.85 4.76 5.22
CA VAL A 179 -0.04 3.98 6.14
C VAL A 179 1.43 4.15 5.78
N LYS A 180 2.24 4.54 6.75
CA LYS A 180 3.70 4.77 6.61
C LYS A 180 4.48 3.79 7.48
N PRO A 181 4.80 2.60 6.96
CA PRO A 181 5.68 1.68 7.68
C PRO A 181 7.11 2.21 7.77
N GLY A 182 7.77 1.93 8.91
CA GLY A 182 9.22 1.92 9.01
C GLY A 182 9.79 0.61 8.47
N PHE A 183 10.75 0.03 9.19
CA PHE A 183 11.29 -1.28 8.82
C PHE A 183 10.32 -2.40 9.22
N VAL A 184 10.06 -3.29 8.28
CA VAL A 184 9.18 -4.46 8.44
C VAL A 184 9.94 -5.68 7.97
N ASP A 185 9.81 -6.78 8.68
CA ASP A 185 10.42 -8.05 8.29
C ASP A 185 9.71 -8.61 7.04
N THR A 186 10.30 -8.35 5.90
CA THR A 186 9.77 -8.76 4.58
C THR A 186 10.89 -9.11 3.64
N ALA A 187 10.58 -9.79 2.55
CA ALA A 187 11.55 -10.05 1.48
C ALA A 187 12.23 -8.77 0.95
N MET A 188 11.55 -7.62 1.02
CA MET A 188 12.07 -6.33 0.57
C MET A 188 13.18 -5.78 1.50
N THR A 189 13.17 -6.13 2.76
CA THR A 189 14.13 -5.66 3.78
C THR A 189 15.14 -6.72 4.18
N TYR A 190 14.97 -7.96 3.69
CA TYR A 190 15.85 -9.08 4.00
C TYR A 190 17.30 -8.78 3.56
N GLY A 191 18.24 -8.98 4.48
CA GLY A 191 19.68 -8.78 4.20
C GLY A 191 20.14 -7.31 4.18
N LEU A 192 19.26 -6.33 4.40
CA LEU A 192 19.68 -4.93 4.53
C LEU A 192 20.43 -4.72 5.85
N PRO A 193 21.63 -4.08 5.83
CA PRO A 193 22.38 -3.80 7.05
C PRO A 193 21.73 -2.66 7.84
N GLY A 194 21.93 -2.66 9.16
CA GLY A 194 21.56 -1.54 10.04
C GLY A 194 20.06 -1.41 10.30
N LEU A 195 19.27 -2.44 10.05
CA LEU A 195 17.85 -2.43 10.40
C LEU A 195 17.68 -2.43 11.92
N PHE A 196 16.83 -1.57 12.41
CA PHE A 196 16.46 -1.49 13.83
C PHE A 196 14.95 -1.34 13.98
N LEU A 197 14.40 -1.80 15.10
CA LEU A 197 12.97 -1.68 15.41
C LEU A 197 12.08 -2.28 14.30
N VAL A 198 12.46 -3.47 13.82
CA VAL A 198 11.77 -4.20 12.76
C VAL A 198 10.44 -4.73 13.28
N ALA A 199 9.35 -4.44 12.57
CA ALA A 199 8.02 -4.88 12.93
C ALA A 199 7.63 -6.17 12.21
N SER A 200 6.76 -6.97 12.84
CA SER A 200 6.16 -8.16 12.23
C SER A 200 5.13 -7.75 11.16
N PRO A 201 5.11 -8.39 9.97
CA PRO A 201 4.08 -8.17 8.96
C PRO A 201 2.66 -8.43 9.45
N ALA A 202 2.47 -9.44 10.31
CA ALA A 202 1.16 -9.79 10.87
C ALA A 202 0.62 -8.67 11.77
N ASP A 203 1.47 -8.11 12.65
CA ASP A 203 1.08 -7.00 13.53
C ASP A 203 0.69 -5.76 12.73
N ILE A 204 1.43 -5.48 11.64
CA ILE A 204 1.11 -4.36 10.76
C ILE A 204 -0.22 -4.62 10.04
N GLY A 205 -0.44 -5.81 9.53
CA GLY A 205 -1.68 -6.19 8.85
C GLY A 205 -2.90 -5.97 9.74
N GLU A 206 -2.87 -6.44 10.98
CA GLU A 206 -3.95 -6.23 11.95
C GLU A 206 -4.18 -4.74 12.24
N ARG A 207 -3.10 -3.98 12.43
CA ARG A 207 -3.19 -2.53 12.70
C ARG A 207 -3.69 -1.73 11.51
N ILE A 208 -3.37 -2.13 10.26
CA ILE A 208 -3.92 -1.54 9.05
C ILE A 208 -5.45 -1.59 9.09
N VAL A 209 -6.01 -2.75 9.39
CA VAL A 209 -7.48 -2.91 9.46
C VAL A 209 -8.07 -2.16 10.65
N LYS A 210 -7.38 -2.13 11.80
CA LYS A 210 -7.78 -1.32 12.96
C LYS A 210 -7.81 0.18 12.69
N CYS A 211 -7.08 0.69 11.70
CA CYS A 211 -7.14 2.10 11.32
C CYS A 211 -8.55 2.52 10.86
N LEU A 212 -9.35 1.58 10.36
CA LEU A 212 -10.74 1.85 9.96
C LEU A 212 -11.65 2.17 11.17
N ASP A 213 -11.32 1.70 12.35
CA ASP A 213 -12.06 1.93 13.59
C ASP A 213 -11.73 3.32 14.21
N GLY A 214 -10.58 3.87 13.85
CA GLY A 214 -10.09 5.16 14.34
C GLY A 214 -10.45 6.34 13.43
N ARG A 215 -9.91 7.52 13.75
CA ARG A 215 -10.11 8.77 12.98
C ARG A 215 -8.84 9.25 12.28
N ALA A 216 -7.70 8.57 12.47
CA ALA A 216 -6.44 9.01 11.89
C ALA A 216 -6.37 8.71 10.39
N ASP A 217 -6.02 9.73 9.61
CA ASP A 217 -5.85 9.61 8.16
C ASP A 217 -4.42 9.29 7.75
N VAL A 218 -3.45 9.55 8.63
CA VAL A 218 -2.03 9.22 8.41
C VAL A 218 -1.51 8.48 9.63
N VAL A 219 -1.04 7.26 9.40
CA VAL A 219 -0.63 6.36 10.47
C VAL A 219 0.77 5.84 10.20
N TYR A 220 1.65 5.93 11.21
CA TYR A 220 2.99 5.38 11.18
C TYR A 220 3.04 4.03 11.90
N PHE A 221 3.75 3.08 11.33
CA PHE A 221 3.96 1.77 11.95
C PHE A 221 5.42 1.35 11.99
N PRO A 222 5.88 0.98 13.20
CA PRO A 222 5.30 1.25 14.52
C PRO A 222 5.10 2.74 14.78
N TRP A 223 4.23 3.09 15.75
CA TRP A 223 3.78 4.46 16.02
C TRP A 223 4.92 5.47 16.30
N PHE A 224 6.01 5.02 16.88
CA PHE A 224 7.15 5.86 17.23
C PHE A 224 7.88 6.43 15.99
N TRP A 225 7.71 5.84 14.81
CA TRP A 225 8.24 6.41 13.56
C TRP A 225 7.69 7.80 13.27
N ARG A 226 6.52 8.13 13.78
CA ARG A 226 5.98 9.49 13.67
C ARG A 226 6.94 10.53 14.30
N TYR A 227 7.48 10.22 15.47
CA TYR A 227 8.40 11.12 16.18
C TYR A 227 9.80 11.10 15.58
N ILE A 228 10.30 9.93 15.19
CA ILE A 228 11.57 9.81 14.47
C ILE A 228 11.51 10.65 13.19
N MET A 229 10.45 10.54 12.39
CA MET A 229 10.33 11.31 11.16
C MET A 229 10.08 12.79 11.40
N LEU A 230 9.41 13.17 12.49
CA LEU A 230 9.29 14.57 12.88
C LEU A 230 10.68 15.19 13.09
N ILE A 231 11.56 14.51 13.84
CA ILE A 231 12.94 14.96 14.07
C ILE A 231 13.71 14.99 12.73
N ILE A 232 13.70 13.92 11.96
CA ILE A 232 14.44 13.82 10.70
C ILE A 232 14.02 14.93 9.73
N ARG A 233 12.75 15.23 9.62
CA ARG A 233 12.21 16.29 8.74
C ARG A 233 12.60 17.69 9.21
N SER A 234 12.78 17.88 10.51
CA SER A 234 13.15 19.17 11.10
C SER A 234 14.65 19.48 11.03
N ILE A 235 15.50 18.50 10.67
CA ILE A 235 16.95 18.74 10.53
C ILE A 235 17.20 19.71 9.36
N PRO A 236 17.87 20.86 9.56
CA PRO A 236 18.20 21.77 8.49
C PRO A 236 19.05 21.11 7.41
N GLU A 237 18.83 21.49 6.13
CA GLU A 237 19.52 20.87 4.98
C GLU A 237 21.04 20.98 5.06
N VAL A 238 21.56 22.07 5.64
CA VAL A 238 23.01 22.27 5.85
C VAL A 238 23.64 21.15 6.71
N ILE A 239 22.86 20.60 7.66
CA ILE A 239 23.26 19.47 8.50
C ILE A 239 22.94 18.16 7.79
N PHE A 240 21.71 18.01 7.30
CA PHE A 240 21.17 16.75 6.77
C PHE A 240 22.01 16.20 5.60
N LYS A 241 22.48 17.06 4.67
CA LYS A 241 23.34 16.66 3.55
C LYS A 241 24.70 16.04 3.95
N ARG A 242 25.11 16.18 5.21
CA ARG A 242 26.35 15.60 5.75
C ARG A 242 26.11 14.24 6.44
N LEU A 243 24.86 13.88 6.67
CA LEU A 243 24.49 12.62 7.30
C LEU A 243 24.48 11.49 6.27
N LYS A 244 25.01 10.34 6.64
CA LYS A 244 24.95 9.11 5.83
C LYS A 244 23.72 8.30 6.28
N LEU A 245 22.56 8.64 5.74
CA LEU A 245 21.27 8.00 6.05
C LEU A 245 20.72 7.25 4.85
#